data_2e5ffcbf2b598802dd3ed7910de8ac54
#
_entry.id   2e5ffcbf2b598802dd3ed7910de8ac54
#
_cell.length_a   1.000
_cell.length_b   1.000
_cell.length_c   1.000
_cell.angle_alpha   90.00
_cell.angle_beta   90.00
_cell.angle_gamma   90.00
#
_symmetry.space_group_name_H-M   'P 1'
#
loop_
_entity.id
_entity.type
_entity.pdbx_description
1 polymer ?
#
loop_
_entity_poly.entity_id
_entity_poly.type
_entity_poly.pdbx_seq_one_letter_code
_entity_poly.pdbx_strand_id
1 'polypeptide(L)'
;VLSKDPPSGPHRFEYASGVECILIPTTTLPPATHTNCFVLGERGGMRAIVDPAIKDEDGFDELKKKVDEIRKDKSEILCTIFTHRHQDHLADMEMVSQIYEAPVWGSPETLEAIAYNGETVPIHEGDSFNLDGPKFDTKWEVIETPGHCPGQICLVGEQGIVSADNCTMVGSILVPSSDGDMGAYISGLERLRDINPHTLFPGHGPLIPNPKRLLSEYINHRKGRQMKVLEAVKSGHSSIQQIAKSAYSDTPDVNPALSQDQALSHLKDLLRTGEVFLLSGKYQIS
;
A
#
# COMPACT_ATOMS: atom_id res chain seq x y z
N VAL A 1 11.28 -19.79 6.96
CA VAL A 1 11.86 -18.62 7.63
C VAL A 1 12.46 -17.77 6.53
N LEU A 2 11.73 -16.74 6.10
CA LEU A 2 12.24 -15.78 5.12
C LEU A 2 13.31 -14.92 5.81
N SER A 3 14.41 -14.66 5.10
CA SER A 3 15.50 -13.80 5.55
C SER A 3 14.95 -12.48 6.07
N LYS A 4 15.46 -12.02 7.22
CA LYS A 4 15.11 -10.72 7.81
C LYS A 4 15.80 -9.55 7.12
N ASP A 5 16.75 -9.84 6.25
CA ASP A 5 17.52 -8.83 5.54
C ASP A 5 16.97 -8.63 4.13
N PRO A 6 16.91 -7.38 3.64
CA PRO A 6 16.63 -7.15 2.23
C PRO A 6 17.66 -7.91 1.39
N PRO A 7 17.29 -8.44 0.23
CA PRO A 7 18.23 -9.17 -0.61
C PRO A 7 19.43 -8.25 -0.93
N SER A 8 20.62 -8.69 -0.57
CA SER A 8 21.88 -8.08 -1.00
C SER A 8 22.06 -8.37 -2.50
N GLY A 9 21.48 -7.55 -3.34
CA GLY A 9 21.51 -7.73 -4.80
C GLY A 9 21.16 -6.41 -5.50
N PRO A 10 21.13 -6.41 -6.84
CA PRO A 10 20.72 -5.20 -7.55
C PRO A 10 19.35 -4.77 -7.08
N HIS A 11 19.20 -3.50 -6.73
CA HIS A 11 17.96 -2.89 -6.23
C HIS A 11 16.88 -2.74 -7.32
N ARG A 12 16.93 -3.57 -8.36
CA ARG A 12 16.04 -3.53 -9.52
C ARG A 12 15.74 -4.94 -10.00
N PHE A 13 14.46 -5.22 -10.20
CA PHE A 13 13.98 -6.53 -10.61
C PHE A 13 12.98 -6.38 -11.75
N GLU A 14 13.02 -7.33 -12.69
CA GLU A 14 11.90 -7.58 -13.60
C GLU A 14 11.08 -8.72 -13.00
N TYR A 15 9.88 -8.43 -12.52
CA TYR A 15 9.03 -9.42 -11.87
C TYR A 15 8.14 -10.19 -12.82
N ALA A 16 7.73 -9.53 -13.91
CA ALA A 16 6.92 -10.11 -14.96
C ALA A 16 7.16 -9.30 -16.24
N SER A 17 6.78 -9.84 -17.38
CA SER A 17 6.86 -9.10 -18.64
C SER A 17 6.08 -7.80 -18.52
N GLY A 18 6.76 -6.66 -18.65
CA GLY A 18 6.16 -5.34 -18.49
C GLY A 18 5.94 -4.87 -17.04
N VAL A 19 6.57 -5.49 -16.04
CA VAL A 19 6.60 -5.01 -14.65
C VAL A 19 8.02 -5.07 -14.12
N GLU A 20 8.62 -3.90 -13.93
CA GLU A 20 9.93 -3.75 -13.33
C GLU A 20 9.79 -3.06 -11.96
N CYS A 21 10.70 -3.32 -11.04
CA CYS A 21 10.72 -2.71 -9.72
C CYS A 21 12.07 -2.06 -9.43
N ILE A 22 12.03 -0.88 -8.82
CA ILE A 22 13.17 -0.19 -8.22
C ILE A 22 12.89 -0.13 -6.72
N LEU A 23 13.88 -0.44 -5.90
CA LEU A 23 13.79 -0.26 -4.46
C LEU A 23 14.26 1.15 -4.09
N ILE A 24 13.33 2.02 -3.72
CA ILE A 24 13.63 3.38 -3.30
C ILE A 24 13.80 3.40 -1.76
N PRO A 25 14.95 3.81 -1.23
CA PRO A 25 15.12 3.97 0.22
C PRO A 25 14.10 4.96 0.77
N THR A 26 13.36 4.57 1.81
CA THR A 26 12.34 5.43 2.44
C THR A 26 12.31 5.22 3.94
N THR A 27 11.86 6.26 4.67
CA THR A 27 11.55 6.16 6.08
C THR A 27 10.17 5.54 6.24
N THR A 28 10.14 4.21 6.33
CA THR A 28 8.91 3.41 6.50
C THR A 28 8.99 2.57 7.78
N LEU A 29 7.92 1.85 8.11
CA LEU A 29 7.85 1.02 9.31
C LEU A 29 8.70 -0.25 9.18
N PRO A 30 9.55 -0.57 10.18
CA PRO A 30 10.28 -1.83 10.19
C PRO A 30 9.37 -3.06 10.09
N PRO A 31 9.77 -4.13 9.38
CA PRO A 31 11.13 -4.39 8.86
C PRO A 31 11.41 -3.82 7.47
N ALA A 32 10.48 -3.11 6.85
CA ALA A 32 10.71 -2.49 5.55
C ALA A 32 11.71 -1.32 5.69
N THR A 33 12.50 -1.10 4.64
CA THR A 33 13.50 -0.02 4.55
C THR A 33 13.42 0.70 3.21
N HIS A 34 12.54 0.21 2.33
CA HIS A 34 12.37 0.70 0.96
C HIS A 34 10.91 0.66 0.57
N THR A 35 10.53 1.52 -0.34
CA THR A 35 9.29 1.44 -1.09
C THR A 35 9.56 0.88 -2.48
N ASN A 36 8.70 0.02 -2.94
CA ASN A 36 8.75 -0.54 -4.28
C ASN A 36 8.19 0.47 -5.28
N CYS A 37 9.04 1.12 -6.03
CA CYS A 37 8.64 1.90 -7.19
C CYS A 37 8.51 0.96 -8.39
N PHE A 38 7.33 0.89 -9.00
CA PHE A 38 7.12 0.05 -10.18
C PHE A 38 7.21 0.86 -11.46
N VAL A 39 7.76 0.22 -12.50
CA VAL A 39 7.71 0.72 -13.88
C VAL A 39 6.91 -0.28 -14.70
N LEU A 40 5.74 0.14 -15.12
CA LEU A 40 4.78 -0.67 -15.87
C LEU A 40 4.93 -0.42 -17.37
N GLY A 41 4.56 -1.41 -18.19
CA GLY A 41 4.62 -1.37 -19.65
C GLY A 41 5.85 -2.09 -20.25
N GLU A 42 5.81 -2.37 -21.55
CA GLU A 42 6.92 -3.03 -22.25
C GLU A 42 8.04 -2.04 -22.59
N ARG A 43 9.28 -2.52 -22.59
CA ARG A 43 10.46 -1.73 -23.03
C ARG A 43 10.33 -1.37 -24.50
N GLY A 44 10.64 -0.12 -24.82
CA GLY A 44 10.47 0.45 -26.15
C GLY A 44 9.05 0.95 -26.43
N GLY A 45 8.16 0.90 -25.45
CA GLY A 45 6.77 1.36 -25.54
C GLY A 45 6.44 2.43 -24.50
N MET A 46 5.15 2.59 -24.23
CA MET A 46 4.65 3.49 -23.18
C MET A 46 4.90 2.89 -21.79
N ARG A 47 5.32 3.72 -20.84
CA ARG A 47 5.62 3.32 -19.46
C ARG A 47 4.86 4.18 -18.46
N ALA A 48 4.43 3.58 -17.36
CA ALA A 48 3.95 4.31 -16.20
C ALA A 48 4.89 4.06 -15.01
N ILE A 49 5.20 5.10 -14.24
CA ILE A 49 6.00 5.03 -13.01
C ILE A 49 5.04 5.11 -11.83
N VAL A 50 5.07 4.11 -10.94
CA VAL A 50 4.18 4.01 -9.79
C VAL A 50 4.97 4.16 -8.51
N ASP A 51 4.55 5.06 -7.63
CA ASP A 51 5.14 5.36 -6.32
C ASP A 51 6.66 5.60 -6.41
N PRO A 52 7.13 6.66 -7.10
CA PRO A 52 8.57 6.97 -7.21
C PRO A 52 9.25 7.24 -5.87
N ALA A 53 8.54 7.69 -4.86
CA ALA A 53 8.88 7.79 -3.45
C ALA A 53 10.21 8.50 -3.10
N ILE A 54 10.83 9.22 -4.04
CA ILE A 54 12.13 9.87 -3.86
C ILE A 54 12.00 11.12 -2.98
N LYS A 55 12.90 11.24 -1.98
CA LYS A 55 12.99 12.39 -1.07
C LYS A 55 14.44 12.79 -0.73
N ASP A 56 15.40 12.04 -1.22
CA ASP A 56 16.83 12.24 -0.98
C ASP A 56 17.66 11.90 -2.23
N GLU A 57 18.97 12.11 -2.14
CA GLU A 57 19.91 11.88 -3.24
C GLU A 57 20.00 10.40 -3.63
N ASP A 58 19.90 9.47 -2.66
CA ASP A 58 19.98 8.03 -2.92
C ASP A 58 18.77 7.57 -3.77
N GLY A 59 17.57 7.98 -3.38
CA GLY A 59 16.34 7.72 -4.14
C GLY A 59 16.35 8.40 -5.51
N PHE A 60 16.83 9.65 -5.57
CA PHE A 60 16.97 10.39 -6.82
C PHE A 60 17.88 9.65 -7.82
N ASP A 61 19.05 9.20 -7.37
CA ASP A 61 20.00 8.48 -8.21
C ASP A 61 19.43 7.16 -8.75
N GLU A 62 18.70 6.40 -7.92
CA GLU A 62 18.07 5.16 -8.35
C GLU A 62 16.97 5.40 -9.39
N LEU A 63 16.10 6.37 -9.19
CA LEU A 63 15.06 6.73 -10.17
C LEU A 63 15.68 7.27 -11.46
N LYS A 64 16.68 8.16 -11.36
CA LYS A 64 17.37 8.74 -12.51
C LYS A 64 18.02 7.65 -13.37
N LYS A 65 18.73 6.71 -12.78
CA LYS A 65 19.33 5.57 -13.52
C LYS A 65 18.25 4.82 -14.30
N LYS A 66 17.08 4.60 -13.70
CA LYS A 66 15.97 3.91 -14.36
C LYS A 66 15.38 4.70 -15.51
N VAL A 67 15.17 5.99 -15.33
CA VAL A 67 14.67 6.87 -16.40
C VAL A 67 15.68 6.98 -17.54
N ASP A 68 16.98 6.99 -17.26
CA ASP A 68 18.01 6.94 -18.29
C ASP A 68 17.99 5.63 -19.09
N GLU A 69 17.62 4.47 -18.47
CA GLU A 69 17.37 3.20 -19.18
C GLU A 69 16.12 3.30 -20.06
N ILE A 70 15.01 3.85 -19.53
CA ILE A 70 13.75 4.10 -20.27
C ILE A 70 14.03 4.93 -21.54
N ARG A 71 14.84 5.98 -21.44
CA ARG A 71 15.23 6.81 -22.58
C ARG A 71 16.12 6.06 -23.60
N LYS A 72 17.03 5.21 -23.12
CA LYS A 72 17.91 4.42 -24.00
C LYS A 72 17.15 3.38 -24.81
N ASP A 73 16.11 2.78 -24.25
CA ASP A 73 15.28 1.82 -24.97
C ASP A 73 14.16 2.48 -25.79
N LYS A 74 14.13 3.84 -25.82
CA LYS A 74 13.18 4.67 -26.56
C LYS A 74 11.73 4.53 -26.06
N SER A 75 11.55 4.15 -24.80
CA SER A 75 10.24 4.21 -24.14
C SER A 75 9.84 5.64 -23.84
N GLU A 76 8.53 5.88 -23.74
CA GLU A 76 7.94 7.15 -23.33
C GLU A 76 7.26 7.00 -21.98
N ILE A 77 7.41 7.95 -21.07
CA ILE A 77 6.72 7.95 -19.78
C ILE A 77 5.37 8.64 -19.96
N LEU A 78 4.30 7.85 -19.86
CA LEU A 78 2.91 8.32 -19.98
C LEU A 78 2.50 9.13 -18.76
N CYS A 79 2.77 8.61 -17.57
CA CYS A 79 2.32 9.20 -16.31
C CYS A 79 3.15 8.72 -15.12
N THR A 80 3.05 9.48 -14.03
CA THR A 80 3.43 9.05 -12.69
C THR A 80 2.15 8.75 -11.90
N ILE A 81 2.03 7.56 -11.32
CA ILE A 81 0.86 7.16 -10.54
C ILE A 81 1.25 7.07 -9.07
N PHE A 82 0.46 7.67 -8.18
CA PHE A 82 0.59 7.45 -6.74
C PHE A 82 -0.56 6.59 -6.25
N THR A 83 -0.22 5.48 -5.58
CA THR A 83 -1.21 4.53 -5.08
C THR A 83 -1.97 5.07 -3.88
N HIS A 84 -1.30 5.84 -3.04
CA HIS A 84 -1.90 6.47 -1.87
C HIS A 84 -1.02 7.60 -1.30
N ARG A 85 -1.54 8.29 -0.28
CA ARG A 85 -1.01 9.55 0.24
C ARG A 85 0.05 9.46 1.33
N HIS A 86 0.47 8.25 1.76
CA HIS A 86 1.48 8.15 2.81
C HIS A 86 2.86 8.61 2.34
N GLN A 87 3.59 9.20 3.27
CA GLN A 87 4.81 9.92 2.97
C GLN A 87 5.93 9.06 2.40
N ASP A 88 5.95 7.76 2.69
CA ASP A 88 6.91 6.80 2.15
C ASP A 88 6.56 6.32 0.73
N HIS A 89 5.41 6.71 0.19
CA HIS A 89 5.02 6.51 -1.22
C HIS A 89 5.09 7.79 -2.05
N LEU A 90 4.85 8.94 -1.42
CA LEU A 90 4.92 10.23 -2.12
C LEU A 90 6.36 10.64 -2.40
N ALA A 91 6.57 11.31 -3.53
CA ALA A 91 7.85 11.85 -3.95
C ALA A 91 7.94 13.36 -3.71
N ASP A 92 9.17 13.87 -3.61
CA ASP A 92 9.47 15.28 -3.85
C ASP A 92 9.34 15.55 -5.36
N MET A 93 8.27 16.24 -5.76
CA MET A 93 7.97 16.47 -7.17
C MET A 93 8.93 17.45 -7.84
N GLU A 94 9.66 18.29 -7.09
CA GLU A 94 10.74 19.11 -7.64
C GLU A 94 11.93 18.24 -8.04
N MET A 95 12.25 17.23 -7.24
CA MET A 95 13.27 16.24 -7.59
C MET A 95 12.84 15.38 -8.79
N VAL A 96 11.59 14.91 -8.83
CA VAL A 96 11.06 14.15 -9.97
C VAL A 96 11.16 14.95 -11.27
N SER A 97 10.77 16.23 -11.25
CA SER A 97 10.79 17.11 -12.41
C SER A 97 12.20 17.38 -12.97
N GLN A 98 13.24 17.22 -12.14
CA GLN A 98 14.62 17.27 -12.62
C GLN A 98 15.02 16.02 -13.42
N ILE A 99 14.29 14.92 -13.26
CA ILE A 99 14.58 13.65 -13.94
C ILE A 99 13.70 13.51 -15.18
N TYR A 100 12.39 13.73 -15.06
CA TYR A 100 11.42 13.64 -16.15
C TYR A 100 10.17 14.46 -15.83
N GLU A 101 9.40 14.77 -16.88
CA GLU A 101 8.10 15.42 -16.78
C GLU A 101 7.03 14.46 -17.31
N ALA A 102 5.96 14.27 -16.54
CA ALA A 102 4.78 13.51 -16.93
C ALA A 102 3.57 13.91 -16.05
N PRO A 103 2.33 13.79 -16.54
CA PRO A 103 1.14 13.98 -15.72
C PRO A 103 1.15 13.08 -14.47
N VAL A 104 0.66 13.61 -13.36
CA VAL A 104 0.55 12.90 -12.09
C VAL A 104 -0.87 12.39 -11.91
N TRP A 105 -1.01 11.08 -11.76
CA TRP A 105 -2.28 10.39 -11.57
C TRP A 105 -2.40 9.83 -10.15
N GLY A 106 -3.61 9.86 -9.61
CA GLY A 106 -3.92 9.30 -8.29
C GLY A 106 -5.38 9.52 -7.94
N SER A 107 -5.84 8.95 -6.84
CA SER A 107 -7.15 9.32 -6.32
C SER A 107 -7.19 10.81 -5.93
N PRO A 108 -8.36 11.45 -5.87
CA PRO A 108 -8.47 12.84 -5.41
C PRO A 108 -7.78 13.08 -4.06
N GLU A 109 -7.96 12.16 -3.09
CA GLU A 109 -7.37 12.25 -1.75
C GLU A 109 -5.84 12.13 -1.77
N THR A 110 -5.31 11.38 -2.72
CA THR A 110 -3.85 11.26 -2.91
C THR A 110 -3.30 12.52 -3.57
N LEU A 111 -3.96 13.03 -4.60
CA LEU A 111 -3.53 14.24 -5.31
C LEU A 111 -3.56 15.48 -4.40
N GLU A 112 -4.50 15.59 -3.47
CA GLU A 112 -4.54 16.66 -2.46
C GLU A 112 -3.33 16.67 -1.54
N ALA A 113 -2.70 15.51 -1.32
CA ALA A 113 -1.51 15.38 -0.46
C ALA A 113 -0.19 15.70 -1.18
N ILE A 114 -0.22 15.84 -2.51
CA ILE A 114 0.96 16.08 -3.34
C ILE A 114 1.12 17.57 -3.61
N ALA A 115 2.23 18.14 -3.15
CA ALA A 115 2.60 19.52 -3.49
C ALA A 115 3.15 19.54 -4.94
N TYR A 116 2.27 19.68 -5.93
CA TYR A 116 2.63 19.69 -7.35
C TYR A 116 1.82 20.74 -8.12
N ASN A 117 2.52 21.53 -8.93
CA ASN A 117 1.91 22.59 -9.74
C ASN A 117 1.74 22.22 -11.22
N GLY A 118 2.12 20.99 -11.60
CA GLY A 118 1.98 20.48 -12.96
C GLY A 118 0.62 19.84 -13.22
N GLU A 119 0.52 19.11 -14.31
CA GLU A 119 -0.73 18.42 -14.69
C GLU A 119 -1.04 17.26 -13.74
N THR A 120 -2.26 17.26 -13.19
CA THR A 120 -2.78 16.18 -12.35
C THR A 120 -4.06 15.60 -12.97
N VAL A 121 -4.19 14.28 -12.92
CA VAL A 121 -5.36 13.55 -13.44
C VAL A 121 -5.93 12.67 -12.33
N PRO A 122 -7.11 13.00 -11.80
CA PRO A 122 -7.78 12.12 -10.84
C PRO A 122 -8.22 10.83 -11.53
N ILE A 123 -7.95 9.71 -10.88
CA ILE A 123 -8.37 8.37 -11.32
C ILE A 123 -9.21 7.70 -10.24
N HIS A 124 -10.20 6.93 -10.67
CA HIS A 124 -11.25 6.38 -9.84
C HIS A 124 -11.47 4.88 -10.12
N GLU A 125 -12.27 4.26 -9.29
CA GLU A 125 -12.75 2.90 -9.47
C GLU A 125 -13.26 2.64 -10.90
N GLY A 126 -12.71 1.63 -11.57
CA GLY A 126 -13.10 1.21 -12.91
C GLY A 126 -12.41 1.97 -14.05
N ASP A 127 -11.67 3.05 -13.77
CA ASP A 127 -10.84 3.67 -14.80
C ASP A 127 -9.78 2.68 -15.30
N SER A 128 -9.42 2.79 -16.55
CA SER A 128 -8.41 1.92 -17.15
C SER A 128 -7.55 2.66 -18.16
N PHE A 129 -6.30 2.22 -18.29
CA PHE A 129 -5.37 2.76 -19.26
C PHE A 129 -4.56 1.64 -19.92
N ASN A 130 -4.11 1.92 -21.15
CA ASN A 130 -3.24 1.02 -21.89
C ASN A 130 -1.83 1.62 -21.95
N LEU A 131 -0.85 0.73 -21.89
CA LEU A 131 0.54 1.05 -22.16
C LEU A 131 0.94 0.25 -23.41
N ASP A 132 0.93 0.92 -24.55
CA ASP A 132 1.23 0.33 -25.84
C ASP A 132 2.71 -0.06 -25.90
N GLY A 133 2.98 -1.26 -26.36
CA GLY A 133 4.33 -1.80 -26.47
C GLY A 133 4.66 -2.33 -27.87
N PRO A 134 5.94 -2.49 -28.20
CA PRO A 134 6.35 -2.96 -29.53
C PRO A 134 5.98 -4.42 -29.83
N LYS A 135 5.72 -5.25 -28.82
CA LYS A 135 5.36 -6.67 -28.97
C LYS A 135 4.03 -7.00 -28.34
N PHE A 136 3.71 -6.33 -27.21
CA PHE A 136 2.46 -6.52 -26.50
C PHE A 136 2.09 -5.22 -25.75
N ASP A 137 0.80 -4.98 -25.65
CA ASP A 137 0.25 -3.92 -24.83
C ASP A 137 -0.03 -4.46 -23.42
N THR A 138 0.02 -3.59 -22.43
CA THR A 138 -0.46 -3.92 -21.10
C THR A 138 -1.64 -3.02 -20.73
N LYS A 139 -2.72 -3.65 -20.27
CA LYS A 139 -3.89 -2.93 -19.77
C LYS A 139 -3.91 -2.99 -18.25
N TRP A 140 -4.20 -1.85 -17.64
CA TRP A 140 -4.33 -1.71 -16.20
C TRP A 140 -5.68 -1.07 -15.86
N GLU A 141 -6.34 -1.63 -14.87
CA GLU A 141 -7.60 -1.14 -14.34
C GLU A 141 -7.41 -0.68 -12.89
N VAL A 142 -7.98 0.46 -12.54
CA VAL A 142 -7.94 1.02 -11.19
C VAL A 142 -9.03 0.39 -10.35
N ILE A 143 -8.68 -0.13 -9.19
CA ILE A 143 -9.64 -0.51 -8.15
C ILE A 143 -9.32 0.23 -6.86
N GLU A 144 -10.36 0.74 -6.22
CA GLU A 144 -10.23 1.38 -4.91
C GLU A 144 -10.19 0.33 -3.81
N THR A 145 -9.19 0.43 -2.95
CA THR A 145 -9.03 -0.41 -1.76
C THR A 145 -8.75 0.47 -0.53
N PRO A 146 -9.70 1.34 -0.17
CA PRO A 146 -9.54 2.19 1.00
C PRO A 146 -9.44 1.33 2.26
N GLY A 147 -8.87 1.89 3.32
CA GLY A 147 -8.82 1.19 4.61
C GLY A 147 -7.47 1.27 5.28
N HIS A 148 -6.36 1.10 4.55
CA HIS A 148 -5.05 1.51 5.03
C HIS A 148 -5.00 3.04 5.19
N CYS A 149 -5.47 3.76 4.16
CA CYS A 149 -5.82 5.17 4.20
C CYS A 149 -6.92 5.47 3.17
N PRO A 150 -7.60 6.63 3.26
CA PRO A 150 -8.53 7.08 2.23
C PRO A 150 -7.83 7.24 0.88
N GLY A 151 -8.55 6.91 -0.19
CA GLY A 151 -8.08 7.08 -1.55
C GLY A 151 -6.98 6.10 -2.00
N GLN A 152 -6.68 5.05 -1.21
CA GLN A 152 -5.74 4.02 -1.68
C GLN A 152 -6.35 3.26 -2.86
N ILE A 153 -5.55 3.11 -3.92
CA ILE A 153 -5.89 2.36 -5.12
C ILE A 153 -4.93 1.19 -5.35
N CYS A 154 -5.41 0.20 -6.10
CA CYS A 154 -4.59 -0.84 -6.70
C CYS A 154 -4.71 -0.76 -8.22
N LEU A 155 -3.72 -1.30 -8.94
CA LEU A 155 -3.74 -1.42 -10.40
C LEU A 155 -3.80 -2.90 -10.77
N VAL A 156 -4.87 -3.31 -11.44
CA VAL A 156 -5.12 -4.70 -11.85
C VAL A 156 -4.74 -4.87 -13.32
N GLY A 157 -3.84 -5.77 -13.60
CA GLY A 157 -3.41 -6.14 -14.94
C GLY A 157 -3.27 -7.66 -15.10
N GLU A 158 -3.06 -8.12 -16.33
CA GLU A 158 -2.80 -9.54 -16.61
C GLU A 158 -1.52 -10.04 -15.90
N GLN A 159 -0.56 -9.16 -15.65
CA GLN A 159 0.70 -9.46 -14.96
C GLN A 159 0.52 -9.68 -13.46
N GLY A 160 -0.61 -9.29 -12.90
CA GLY A 160 -0.92 -9.31 -11.47
C GLY A 160 -1.52 -7.98 -11.01
N ILE A 161 -1.43 -7.71 -9.71
CA ILE A 161 -1.98 -6.48 -9.12
C ILE A 161 -0.87 -5.71 -8.40
N VAL A 162 -0.68 -4.43 -8.75
CA VAL A 162 0.05 -3.49 -7.87
C VAL A 162 -0.87 -3.21 -6.69
N SER A 163 -0.52 -3.77 -5.53
CA SER A 163 -1.43 -3.87 -4.40
C SER A 163 -1.21 -2.81 -3.31
N ALA A 164 -0.31 -1.87 -3.54
CA ALA A 164 0.03 -0.84 -2.54
C ALA A 164 0.21 -1.45 -1.14
N ASP A 165 -0.30 -0.80 -0.12
CA ASP A 165 -0.21 -1.22 1.28
C ASP A 165 -1.43 -2.01 1.76
N ASN A 166 -1.90 -2.94 0.92
CA ASN A 166 -2.89 -3.93 1.35
C ASN A 166 -2.25 -5.10 2.11
N CYS A 167 -1.09 -5.58 1.66
CA CYS A 167 -0.38 -6.67 2.34
C CYS A 167 1.11 -6.68 1.98
N THR A 168 1.90 -7.35 2.81
CA THR A 168 3.33 -7.63 2.58
C THR A 168 3.65 -9.06 3.00
N MET A 169 4.73 -9.64 2.45
CA MET A 169 5.18 -10.98 2.88
C MET A 169 5.88 -10.98 4.23
N VAL A 170 6.41 -9.83 4.65
CA VAL A 170 7.21 -9.72 5.88
C VAL A 170 6.60 -8.64 6.76
N GLY A 171 6.24 -9.00 7.99
CA GLY A 171 5.57 -8.08 8.90
C GLY A 171 4.06 -8.02 8.68
N SER A 172 3.48 -6.87 8.93
CA SER A 172 2.04 -6.61 8.81
C SER A 172 1.84 -5.14 8.45
N ILE A 173 0.90 -4.87 7.60
CA ILE A 173 0.50 -3.49 7.26
C ILE A 173 -0.17 -2.85 8.48
N LEU A 174 0.18 -1.62 8.78
CA LEU A 174 -0.51 -0.80 9.77
C LEU A 174 -1.84 -0.30 9.17
N VAL A 175 -2.91 -0.30 9.97
CA VAL A 175 -4.15 0.41 9.67
C VAL A 175 -4.29 1.50 10.73
N PRO A 176 -3.75 2.72 10.49
CA PRO A 176 -3.66 3.76 11.50
C PRO A 176 -5.06 4.17 11.98
N SER A 177 -5.23 4.32 13.28
CA SER A 177 -6.52 4.77 13.81
C SER A 177 -6.87 6.19 13.41
N SER A 178 -5.88 7.02 13.08
CA SER A 178 -6.07 8.40 12.63
C SER A 178 -6.55 8.53 11.19
N ASP A 179 -6.18 7.59 10.34
CA ASP A 179 -6.27 7.70 8.89
C ASP A 179 -6.93 6.48 8.23
N GLY A 180 -6.86 5.31 8.87
CA GLY A 180 -7.41 4.06 8.35
C GLY A 180 -8.84 3.75 8.76
N ASP A 181 -9.43 2.80 8.06
CA ASP A 181 -10.72 2.15 8.36
C ASP A 181 -10.52 0.62 8.31
N MET A 182 -10.63 -0.03 9.48
CA MET A 182 -10.39 -1.47 9.59
C MET A 182 -11.40 -2.32 8.81
N GLY A 183 -12.66 -1.90 8.78
CA GLY A 183 -13.70 -2.61 8.03
C GLY A 183 -13.50 -2.51 6.52
N ALA A 184 -13.19 -1.31 6.02
CA ALA A 184 -12.85 -1.09 4.62
C ALA A 184 -11.58 -1.85 4.23
N TYR A 185 -10.55 -1.87 5.10
CA TYR A 185 -9.32 -2.62 4.87
C TYR A 185 -9.56 -4.13 4.73
N ILE A 186 -10.36 -4.72 5.63
CA ILE A 186 -10.73 -6.15 5.54
C ILE A 186 -11.49 -6.41 4.23
N SER A 187 -12.42 -5.54 3.87
CA SER A 187 -13.19 -5.66 2.61
C SER A 187 -12.28 -5.57 1.37
N GLY A 188 -11.27 -4.69 1.39
CA GLY A 188 -10.26 -4.58 0.34
C GLY A 188 -9.45 -5.88 0.19
N LEU A 189 -9.01 -6.48 1.31
CA LEU A 189 -8.32 -7.78 1.29
C LEU A 189 -9.20 -8.91 0.76
N GLU A 190 -10.50 -8.93 1.13
CA GLU A 190 -11.47 -9.90 0.60
C GLU A 190 -11.64 -9.74 -0.89
N ARG A 191 -11.77 -8.50 -1.38
CA ARG A 191 -11.84 -8.18 -2.80
C ARG A 191 -10.61 -8.68 -3.56
N LEU A 192 -9.41 -8.40 -3.08
CA LEU A 192 -8.16 -8.86 -3.70
C LEU A 192 -8.08 -10.39 -3.73
N ARG A 193 -8.49 -11.06 -2.64
CA ARG A 193 -8.55 -12.52 -2.57
C ARG A 193 -9.52 -13.10 -3.60
N ASP A 194 -10.66 -12.47 -3.80
CA ASP A 194 -11.75 -12.95 -4.65
C ASP A 194 -11.45 -12.70 -6.14
N ILE A 195 -10.72 -11.62 -6.50
CA ILE A 195 -10.11 -11.45 -7.82
C ILE A 195 -9.14 -12.60 -8.11
N ASN A 196 -8.48 -13.15 -7.08
CA ASN A 196 -7.59 -14.30 -7.16
C ASN A 196 -6.43 -14.11 -8.16
N PRO A 197 -5.64 -13.03 -8.05
CA PRO A 197 -4.51 -12.78 -8.95
C PRO A 197 -3.43 -13.84 -8.76
N HIS A 198 -2.65 -14.10 -9.80
CA HIS A 198 -1.51 -15.00 -9.68
C HIS A 198 -0.32 -14.37 -8.93
N THR A 199 -0.23 -13.03 -8.90
CA THR A 199 0.83 -12.27 -8.23
C THR A 199 0.30 -10.95 -7.69
N LEU A 200 0.77 -10.55 -6.49
CA LEU A 200 0.68 -9.16 -6.02
C LEU A 200 2.07 -8.53 -6.03
N PHE A 201 2.10 -7.25 -6.39
CA PHE A 201 3.24 -6.35 -6.34
C PHE A 201 2.98 -5.35 -5.20
N PRO A 202 3.44 -5.65 -3.96
CA PRO A 202 3.13 -4.83 -2.79
C PRO A 202 3.97 -3.55 -2.74
N GLY A 203 3.52 -2.56 -1.98
CA GLY A 203 4.28 -1.33 -1.75
C GLY A 203 5.62 -1.57 -1.05
N HIS A 204 5.72 -2.62 -0.23
CA HIS A 204 6.93 -2.97 0.49
C HIS A 204 7.25 -4.46 0.44
N GLY A 205 8.56 -4.78 0.42
CA GLY A 205 9.05 -6.15 0.47
C GLY A 205 8.92 -6.91 -0.87
N PRO A 206 9.11 -8.23 -0.86
CA PRO A 206 9.13 -9.03 -2.09
C PRO A 206 7.73 -9.20 -2.69
N LEU A 207 7.70 -9.49 -4.02
CA LEU A 207 6.47 -9.88 -4.71
C LEU A 207 5.82 -11.10 -4.04
N ILE A 208 4.50 -11.20 -4.18
CA ILE A 208 3.69 -12.23 -3.52
C ILE A 208 3.06 -13.14 -4.57
N PRO A 209 3.68 -14.29 -4.89
CA PRO A 209 3.09 -15.24 -5.81
C PRO A 209 1.94 -16.01 -5.14
N ASN A 210 0.89 -16.32 -5.88
CA ASN A 210 -0.27 -17.07 -5.41
C ASN A 210 -0.83 -16.54 -4.07
N PRO A 211 -1.24 -15.26 -3.99
CA PRO A 211 -1.46 -14.53 -2.75
C PRO A 211 -2.69 -14.97 -1.95
N LYS A 212 -3.55 -15.80 -2.51
CA LYS A 212 -4.84 -16.22 -1.92
C LYS A 212 -4.73 -16.69 -0.47
N ARG A 213 -3.70 -17.49 -0.19
CA ARG A 213 -3.45 -17.99 1.18
C ARG A 213 -3.05 -16.85 2.11
N LEU A 214 -2.10 -16.01 1.71
CA LEU A 214 -1.62 -14.89 2.49
C LEU A 214 -2.76 -13.90 2.79
N LEU A 215 -3.55 -13.55 1.77
CA LEU A 215 -4.72 -12.67 1.94
C LEU A 215 -5.73 -13.27 2.94
N SER A 216 -5.98 -14.59 2.87
CA SER A 216 -6.85 -15.27 3.84
C SER A 216 -6.27 -15.25 5.26
N GLU A 217 -4.95 -15.39 5.41
CA GLU A 217 -4.25 -15.28 6.70
C GLU A 217 -4.36 -13.86 7.26
N TYR A 218 -4.19 -12.81 6.43
CA TYR A 218 -4.40 -11.40 6.82
C TYR A 218 -5.83 -11.15 7.29
N ILE A 219 -6.83 -11.57 6.52
CA ILE A 219 -8.25 -11.41 6.85
C ILE A 219 -8.56 -12.09 8.19
N ASN A 220 -8.14 -13.33 8.36
CA ASN A 220 -8.36 -14.09 9.60
C ASN A 220 -7.67 -13.45 10.80
N HIS A 221 -6.45 -12.95 10.61
CA HIS A 221 -5.70 -12.23 11.65
C HIS A 221 -6.45 -10.97 12.08
N ARG A 222 -6.92 -10.14 11.13
CA ARG A 222 -7.66 -8.90 11.45
C ARG A 222 -8.99 -9.19 12.13
N LYS A 223 -9.79 -10.11 11.60
CA LYS A 223 -11.07 -10.54 12.23
C LYS A 223 -10.85 -11.16 13.60
N GLY A 224 -9.83 -11.99 13.76
CA GLY A 224 -9.45 -12.55 15.06
C GLY A 224 -9.04 -11.47 16.08
N ARG A 225 -8.31 -10.44 15.65
CA ARG A 225 -7.95 -9.31 16.51
C ARG A 225 -9.18 -8.47 16.89
N GLN A 226 -10.09 -8.24 15.95
CA GLN A 226 -11.35 -7.55 16.22
C GLN A 226 -12.20 -8.27 17.26
N MET A 227 -12.30 -9.61 17.16
CA MET A 227 -12.98 -10.40 18.20
C MET A 227 -12.33 -10.25 19.57
N LYS A 228 -11.00 -10.23 19.68
CA LYS A 228 -10.30 -10.02 20.96
C LYS A 228 -10.53 -8.61 21.54
N VAL A 229 -10.61 -7.60 20.70
CA VAL A 229 -10.96 -6.22 21.11
C VAL A 229 -12.40 -6.19 21.65
N LEU A 230 -13.34 -6.80 20.93
CA LEU A 230 -14.74 -6.90 21.37
C LEU A 230 -14.86 -7.66 22.70
N GLU A 231 -14.17 -8.80 22.84
CA GLU A 231 -14.18 -9.59 24.07
C GLU A 231 -13.56 -8.86 25.26
N ALA A 232 -12.53 -8.04 25.03
CA ALA A 232 -11.98 -7.17 26.08
C ALA A 232 -13.05 -6.17 26.61
N VAL A 233 -13.85 -5.58 25.71
CA VAL A 233 -14.95 -4.68 26.11
C VAL A 233 -16.03 -5.46 26.88
N LYS A 234 -16.42 -6.67 26.40
CA LYS A 234 -17.37 -7.56 27.10
C LYS A 234 -16.92 -7.96 28.49
N SER A 235 -15.61 -8.10 28.68
CA SER A 235 -15.00 -8.43 29.98
C SER A 235 -14.90 -7.20 30.93
N GLY A 236 -15.48 -6.05 30.54
CA GLY A 236 -15.56 -4.86 31.37
C GLY A 236 -14.37 -3.88 31.23
N HIS A 237 -13.42 -4.15 30.31
CA HIS A 237 -12.39 -3.18 29.98
C HIS A 237 -13.01 -2.03 29.19
N SER A 238 -12.81 -0.80 29.64
CA SER A 238 -13.51 0.36 29.09
C SER A 238 -12.60 1.50 28.61
N SER A 239 -11.32 1.46 28.93
CA SER A 239 -10.34 2.42 28.39
C SER A 239 -9.51 1.75 27.27
N ILE A 240 -9.00 2.57 26.34
CA ILE A 240 -8.17 2.08 25.25
C ILE A 240 -6.95 1.28 25.74
N GLN A 241 -6.33 1.74 26.84
CA GLN A 241 -5.16 1.08 27.43
C GLN A 241 -5.50 -0.33 27.95
N GLN A 242 -6.64 -0.46 28.66
CA GLN A 242 -7.10 -1.74 29.20
C GLN A 242 -7.48 -2.71 28.06
N ILE A 243 -8.24 -2.22 27.09
CA ILE A 243 -8.68 -2.99 25.93
C ILE A 243 -7.48 -3.48 25.11
N ALA A 244 -6.54 -2.59 24.78
CA ALA A 244 -5.34 -2.94 24.05
C ALA A 244 -4.49 -3.97 24.80
N LYS A 245 -4.26 -3.77 26.11
CA LYS A 245 -3.51 -4.72 26.95
C LYS A 245 -4.15 -6.11 26.96
N SER A 246 -5.47 -6.19 27.03
CA SER A 246 -6.21 -7.45 26.99
C SER A 246 -6.18 -8.10 25.60
N ALA A 247 -6.52 -7.32 24.57
CA ALA A 247 -6.63 -7.83 23.21
C ALA A 247 -5.28 -8.24 22.59
N TYR A 248 -4.15 -7.72 23.08
CA TYR A 248 -2.79 -8.03 22.64
C TYR A 248 -1.97 -8.84 23.65
N SER A 249 -2.62 -9.47 24.63
CA SER A 249 -1.96 -10.30 25.65
C SER A 249 -1.19 -11.50 25.09
N ASP A 250 -1.51 -11.92 23.87
CA ASP A 250 -0.81 -12.96 23.10
C ASP A 250 0.41 -12.44 22.30
N THR A 251 0.70 -11.15 22.38
CA THR A 251 1.82 -10.50 21.70
C THR A 251 2.59 -9.67 22.74
N PRO A 252 3.33 -10.31 23.66
CA PRO A 252 3.91 -9.65 24.85
C PRO A 252 4.92 -8.55 24.50
N ASP A 253 5.62 -8.66 23.37
CA ASP A 253 6.67 -7.72 22.92
C ASP A 253 6.13 -6.59 22.02
N VAL A 254 4.79 -6.49 21.86
CA VAL A 254 4.21 -5.42 21.04
C VAL A 254 4.43 -4.06 21.69
N ASN A 255 4.82 -3.07 20.89
CA ASN A 255 4.91 -1.69 21.35
C ASN A 255 3.53 -1.23 21.88
N PRO A 256 3.43 -0.72 23.14
CA PRO A 256 2.16 -0.33 23.73
C PRO A 256 1.42 0.77 22.94
N ALA A 257 2.13 1.73 22.36
CA ALA A 257 1.51 2.78 21.56
C ALA A 257 0.90 2.19 20.26
N LEU A 258 1.62 1.27 19.61
CA LEU A 258 1.15 0.60 18.40
C LEU A 258 -0.09 -0.29 18.70
N SER A 259 -0.06 -1.05 19.81
CA SER A 259 -1.20 -1.89 20.18
C SER A 259 -2.45 -1.05 20.53
N GLN A 260 -2.27 0.10 21.16
CA GLN A 260 -3.37 1.04 21.44
C GLN A 260 -3.95 1.64 20.17
N ASP A 261 -3.10 2.08 19.24
CA ASP A 261 -3.52 2.59 17.93
C ASP A 261 -4.32 1.55 17.15
N GLN A 262 -3.80 0.32 17.05
CA GLN A 262 -4.48 -0.75 16.35
C GLN A 262 -5.78 -1.20 17.06
N ALA A 263 -5.82 -1.22 18.39
CA ALA A 263 -7.06 -1.49 19.14
C ALA A 263 -8.09 -0.38 18.87
N LEU A 264 -7.66 0.87 18.78
CA LEU A 264 -8.53 1.99 18.46
C LEU A 264 -9.08 1.89 17.03
N SER A 265 -8.27 1.47 16.07
CA SER A 265 -8.72 1.21 14.70
C SER A 265 -9.84 0.16 14.66
N HIS A 266 -9.69 -0.95 15.37
CA HIS A 266 -10.76 -1.95 15.53
C HIS A 266 -11.99 -1.42 16.27
N LEU A 267 -11.81 -0.63 17.34
CA LEU A 267 -12.92 -0.04 18.09
C LEU A 267 -13.74 0.93 17.24
N LYS A 268 -13.11 1.70 16.36
CA LYS A 268 -13.83 2.58 15.43
C LYS A 268 -14.75 1.79 14.51
N ASP A 269 -14.32 0.65 14.01
CA ASP A 269 -15.17 -0.23 13.20
C ASP A 269 -16.32 -0.82 14.04
N LEU A 270 -16.05 -1.31 15.25
CA LEU A 270 -17.07 -1.82 16.16
C LEU A 270 -18.09 -0.74 16.61
N LEU A 271 -17.67 0.52 16.72
CA LEU A 271 -18.57 1.66 16.95
C LEU A 271 -19.47 1.90 15.73
N ARG A 272 -18.89 1.85 14.52
CA ARG A 272 -19.61 2.04 13.26
C ARG A 272 -20.64 0.93 13.01
N THR A 273 -20.31 -0.31 13.37
CA THR A 273 -21.23 -1.46 13.25
C THR A 273 -22.25 -1.55 14.39
N GLY A 274 -22.09 -0.74 15.42
CA GLY A 274 -23.04 -0.70 16.56
C GLY A 274 -22.83 -1.81 17.58
N GLU A 275 -21.74 -2.56 17.54
CA GLU A 275 -21.41 -3.61 18.52
C GLU A 275 -20.86 -3.05 19.84
N VAL A 276 -20.28 -1.84 19.77
CA VAL A 276 -19.73 -1.08 20.89
C VAL A 276 -20.26 0.34 20.82
N PHE A 277 -20.45 0.98 21.95
CA PHE A 277 -20.71 2.42 22.02
C PHE A 277 -19.74 3.12 22.98
N LEU A 278 -19.59 4.43 22.81
CA LEU A 278 -18.74 5.26 23.65
C LEU A 278 -19.61 6.16 24.52
N LEU A 279 -19.58 5.96 25.84
CA LEU A 279 -20.33 6.78 26.81
C LEU A 279 -19.36 7.38 27.84
N SER A 280 -19.37 8.70 27.95
CA SER A 280 -18.50 9.43 28.90
C SER A 280 -17.01 9.01 28.80
N GLY A 281 -16.50 8.79 27.57
CA GLY A 281 -15.13 8.40 27.33
C GLY A 281 -14.81 6.92 27.64
N LYS A 282 -15.83 6.09 27.85
CA LYS A 282 -15.69 4.65 28.13
C LYS A 282 -16.39 3.82 27.06
N TYR A 283 -15.70 2.80 26.57
CA TYR A 283 -16.25 1.83 25.63
C TYR A 283 -17.11 0.81 26.38
N GLN A 284 -18.27 0.49 25.82
CA GLN A 284 -19.26 -0.42 26.39
C GLN A 284 -19.92 -1.24 25.28
N ILE A 285 -20.44 -2.40 25.62
CA ILE A 285 -21.24 -3.24 24.71
C ILE A 285 -22.61 -2.63 24.48
N SER A 286 -23.08 -2.71 23.25
CA SER A 286 -24.43 -2.31 22.85
C SER A 286 -25.51 -3.23 23.41
#